data_deedde2deb62f046617474ded9a54052
#
_entry.id   deedde2deb62f046617474ded9a54052
#
_cell.length_a   1.000
_cell.length_b   1.000
_cell.length_c   1.000
_cell.angle_alpha   90.00
_cell.angle_beta   90.00
_cell.angle_gamma   90.00
#
_symmetry.space_group_name_H-M   'P 1'
#
loop_
_entity.id
_entity.type
_entity.pdbx_description
1 polymer ?
#
loop_
_entity_poly.entity_id
_entity_poly.type
_entity_poly.pdbx_seq_one_letter_code
_entity_poly.pdbx_strand_id
1 'polypeptide(L)'
;MPHDQTDLIIIGELQIRYLRDGAADGTAGMFELTVPPGAKSPPPHSHDNEEIVYCLEGTLRSVCGGVVRDLNPGDSGYTPKGVVHGFSNPYDHPARVLVVNTPDVGAQYFRDVAEAVKGPAAPDPARIMAIMRHYGLTPAMPAPPSG
;
A
#
# COMPACT_ATOMS: atom_id res chain seq x y z
N MET A 1 10.33 -13.51 20.05
CA MET A 1 11.45 -13.18 19.17
C MET A 1 11.47 -11.69 18.90
N PRO A 2 12.60 -11.03 19.10
CA PRO A 2 12.68 -9.64 18.72
C PRO A 2 12.49 -9.50 17.20
N HIS A 3 11.80 -8.46 16.80
CA HIS A 3 11.64 -8.17 15.38
C HIS A 3 12.97 -7.79 14.77
N ASP A 4 13.30 -8.41 13.67
CA ASP A 4 14.46 -8.05 12.89
C ASP A 4 14.17 -6.72 12.19
N GLN A 5 15.03 -5.72 12.37
CA GLN A 5 14.88 -4.42 11.72
C GLN A 5 15.00 -4.50 10.19
N THR A 6 15.52 -5.62 9.66
CA THR A 6 15.59 -5.84 8.22
C THR A 6 14.21 -5.96 7.57
N ASP A 7 13.14 -6.16 8.38
CA ASP A 7 11.77 -6.24 7.88
C ASP A 7 11.14 -4.87 7.59
N LEU A 8 11.84 -3.77 7.92
CA LEU A 8 11.34 -2.43 7.64
C LEU A 8 11.70 -2.00 6.22
N ILE A 9 10.69 -1.60 5.45
CA ILE A 9 10.83 -1.15 4.07
C ILE A 9 10.41 0.32 4.02
N ILE A 10 11.27 1.15 3.42
CA ILE A 10 11.01 2.58 3.27
C ILE A 10 10.75 2.89 1.79
N ILE A 11 9.56 3.40 1.49
CA ILE A 11 9.16 3.82 0.14
C ILE A 11 8.90 5.32 0.17
N GLY A 12 9.90 6.13 -0.22
CA GLY A 12 9.81 7.57 -0.05
C GLY A 12 9.61 7.91 1.42
N GLU A 13 8.45 8.45 1.78
CA GLU A 13 8.10 8.76 3.16
C GLU A 13 7.31 7.64 3.85
N LEU A 14 6.81 6.66 3.08
CA LEU A 14 6.04 5.55 3.63
C LEU A 14 6.95 4.57 4.35
N GLN A 15 6.46 4.00 5.45
CA GLN A 15 7.15 2.93 6.16
C GLN A 15 6.28 1.69 6.18
N ILE A 16 6.86 0.57 5.77
CA ILE A 16 6.18 -0.72 5.76
C ILE A 16 6.99 -1.68 6.60
N ARG A 17 6.37 -2.20 7.65
CA ARG A 17 6.98 -3.21 8.51
C ARG A 17 6.28 -4.54 8.28
N TYR A 18 6.97 -5.45 7.60
CA TYR A 18 6.39 -6.76 7.31
C TYR A 18 6.37 -7.64 8.56
N LEU A 19 5.19 -8.18 8.88
CA LEU A 19 4.99 -9.05 10.04
C LEU A 19 4.90 -10.50 9.62
N ARG A 20 4.31 -10.79 8.46
CA ARG A 20 4.23 -12.12 7.88
C ARG A 20 4.23 -12.03 6.37
N ASP A 21 5.16 -12.74 5.73
CA ASP A 21 5.20 -12.84 4.27
C ASP A 21 4.67 -14.20 3.86
N GLY A 22 3.52 -14.20 3.19
CA GLY A 22 2.86 -15.43 2.72
C GLY A 22 2.99 -15.65 1.22
N ALA A 23 3.72 -14.78 0.50
CA ALA A 23 3.72 -14.80 -0.96
C ALA A 23 4.26 -16.12 -1.54
N ALA A 24 5.31 -16.70 -0.94
CA ALA A 24 5.91 -17.93 -1.44
C ALA A 24 4.96 -19.14 -1.37
N ASP A 25 4.06 -19.13 -0.40
CA ASP A 25 3.13 -20.24 -0.16
C ASP A 25 1.70 -19.95 -0.66
N GLY A 26 1.46 -18.77 -1.21
CA GLY A 26 0.11 -18.37 -1.59
C GLY A 26 -0.84 -18.20 -0.41
N THR A 27 -0.31 -17.85 0.76
CA THR A 27 -1.08 -17.67 1.99
C THR A 27 -1.17 -16.18 2.38
N ALA A 28 -1.85 -15.89 3.48
CA ALA A 28 -2.06 -14.50 3.92
C ALA A 28 -0.76 -13.85 4.37
N GLY A 29 -0.63 -12.56 4.06
CA GLY A 29 0.42 -11.71 4.57
C GLY A 29 -0.12 -10.60 5.45
N MET A 30 0.75 -10.02 6.27
CA MET A 30 0.37 -8.94 7.17
C MET A 30 1.54 -7.98 7.36
N PHE A 31 1.26 -6.68 7.31
CA PHE A 31 2.26 -5.66 7.56
C PHE A 31 1.64 -4.42 8.21
N GLU A 32 2.47 -3.67 8.89
CA GLU A 32 2.11 -2.32 9.35
C GLU A 32 2.53 -1.31 8.31
N LEU A 33 1.63 -0.39 8.00
CA LEU A 33 1.89 0.74 7.11
C LEU A 33 1.80 2.03 7.90
N THR A 34 2.83 2.86 7.80
CA THR A 34 2.82 4.21 8.37
C THR A 34 2.83 5.21 7.22
N VAL A 35 1.83 6.08 7.22
CA VAL A 35 1.64 7.12 6.20
C VAL A 35 1.78 8.47 6.86
N PRO A 36 2.90 9.19 6.63
CA PRO A 36 3.07 10.52 7.21
C PRO A 36 2.09 11.55 6.67
N PRO A 37 1.95 12.70 7.33
CA PRO A 37 1.10 13.78 6.82
C PRO A 37 1.46 14.17 5.40
N GLY A 38 0.45 14.30 4.55
CA GLY A 38 0.62 14.69 3.15
C GLY A 38 1.06 13.57 2.21
N ALA A 39 1.39 12.40 2.73
CA ALA A 39 1.82 11.29 1.90
C ALA A 39 0.65 10.47 1.37
N LYS A 40 0.92 9.70 0.34
CA LYS A 40 -0.04 8.79 -0.26
C LYS A 40 0.66 7.52 -0.67
N SER A 41 -0.10 6.43 -0.74
CA SER A 41 0.41 5.17 -1.27
C SER A 41 0.75 5.32 -2.76
N PRO A 42 1.44 4.32 -3.36
CA PRO A 42 1.60 4.29 -4.79
C PRO A 42 0.28 4.49 -5.52
N PRO A 43 0.29 4.81 -6.83
CA PRO A 43 -0.95 5.11 -7.55
C PRO A 43 -2.06 4.11 -7.27
N PRO A 44 -3.34 4.54 -7.30
CA PRO A 44 -4.45 3.61 -7.14
C PRO A 44 -4.31 2.43 -8.08
N HIS A 45 -4.65 1.25 -7.58
CA HIS A 45 -4.43 0.00 -8.31
C HIS A 45 -5.46 -1.04 -7.89
N SER A 46 -5.50 -2.12 -8.63
CA SER A 46 -6.26 -3.31 -8.26
C SER A 46 -5.36 -4.53 -8.30
N HIS A 47 -5.73 -5.56 -7.57
CA HIS A 47 -5.03 -6.84 -7.57
C HIS A 47 -6.01 -7.97 -7.22
N ASP A 48 -5.60 -9.18 -7.56
CA ASP A 48 -6.41 -10.38 -7.31
C ASP A 48 -6.16 -10.93 -5.90
N ASN A 49 -6.18 -10.02 -4.93
CA ASN A 49 -5.96 -10.29 -3.52
C ASN A 49 -7.02 -9.54 -2.72
N GLU A 50 -7.58 -10.19 -1.71
CA GLU A 50 -8.41 -9.47 -0.75
C GLU A 50 -7.52 -8.67 0.18
N GLU A 51 -7.97 -7.50 0.60
CA GLU A 51 -7.22 -6.64 1.51
C GLU A 51 -8.09 -6.17 2.66
N ILE A 52 -7.58 -6.33 3.87
CA ILE A 52 -8.22 -5.84 5.08
C ILE A 52 -7.28 -4.84 5.74
N VAL A 53 -7.80 -3.69 6.13
CA VAL A 53 -7.03 -2.63 6.79
C VAL A 53 -7.68 -2.31 8.12
N TYR A 54 -6.87 -2.27 9.18
CA TYR A 54 -7.31 -1.88 10.52
C TYR A 54 -6.48 -0.69 10.99
N CYS A 55 -7.15 0.41 11.34
CA CYS A 55 -6.44 1.62 11.77
C CYS A 55 -6.05 1.52 13.24
N LEU A 56 -4.75 1.77 13.50
CA LEU A 56 -4.16 1.72 14.84
C LEU A 56 -3.98 3.13 15.42
N GLU A 57 -3.52 4.07 14.62
CA GLU A 57 -3.23 5.46 15.04
C GLU A 57 -3.51 6.42 13.90
N GLY A 58 -3.91 7.65 14.25
CA GLY A 58 -4.17 8.70 13.27
C GLY A 58 -5.41 8.43 12.44
N THR A 59 -5.51 9.08 11.29
CA THR A 59 -6.62 8.91 10.35
C THR A 59 -6.08 8.65 8.96
N LEU A 60 -6.46 7.53 8.37
CA LEU A 60 -6.08 7.17 7.01
C LEU A 60 -7.27 7.36 6.09
N ARG A 61 -7.07 8.08 4.98
CA ARG A 61 -8.09 8.16 3.94
C ARG A 61 -7.95 6.98 2.99
N SER A 62 -9.04 6.24 2.84
CA SER A 62 -9.15 5.11 1.93
C SER A 62 -10.09 5.47 0.78
N VAL A 63 -9.68 5.16 -0.44
CA VAL A 63 -10.55 5.21 -1.61
C VAL A 63 -10.65 3.79 -2.13
N CYS A 64 -11.86 3.25 -2.18
CA CYS A 64 -12.10 1.88 -2.60
C CYS A 64 -13.35 1.85 -3.49
N GLY A 65 -13.19 1.44 -4.75
CA GLY A 65 -14.29 1.43 -5.70
C GLY A 65 -14.94 2.80 -5.89
N GLY A 66 -14.17 3.89 -5.80
CA GLY A 66 -14.66 5.25 -5.89
C GLY A 66 -15.27 5.81 -4.60
N VAL A 67 -15.37 5.00 -3.54
CA VAL A 67 -15.92 5.44 -2.25
C VAL A 67 -14.78 5.92 -1.36
N VAL A 68 -14.86 7.18 -0.93
CA VAL A 68 -13.87 7.79 -0.02
C VAL A 68 -14.35 7.58 1.43
N ARG A 69 -13.45 7.08 2.27
CA ARG A 69 -13.76 6.86 3.67
C ARG A 69 -12.52 7.14 4.52
N ASP A 70 -12.70 7.84 5.63
CA ASP A 70 -11.64 8.04 6.61
C ASP A 70 -11.70 6.96 7.68
N LEU A 71 -10.57 6.31 7.92
CA LEU A 71 -10.44 5.28 8.95
C LEU A 71 -9.76 5.91 10.17
N ASN A 72 -10.48 5.96 11.27
CA ASN A 72 -9.96 6.40 12.57
C ASN A 72 -9.54 5.19 13.39
N PRO A 73 -8.77 5.37 14.49
CA PRO A 73 -8.36 4.23 15.32
C PRO A 73 -9.54 3.33 15.70
N GLY A 74 -9.40 2.04 15.43
CA GLY A 74 -10.46 1.05 15.64
C GLY A 74 -11.35 0.79 14.44
N ASP A 75 -11.26 1.62 13.39
CA ASP A 75 -12.01 1.39 12.15
C ASP A 75 -11.29 0.40 11.24
N SER A 76 -12.07 -0.36 10.48
CA SER A 76 -11.53 -1.29 9.50
C SER A 76 -12.14 -1.05 8.12
N GLY A 77 -11.38 -1.41 7.09
CA GLY A 77 -11.82 -1.37 5.70
C GLY A 77 -11.55 -2.69 5.02
N TYR A 78 -12.36 -3.03 4.02
CA TYR A 78 -12.21 -4.25 3.23
C TYR A 78 -12.23 -3.89 1.75
N THR A 79 -11.24 -4.40 1.02
CA THR A 79 -11.17 -4.25 -0.43
C THR A 79 -11.30 -5.64 -1.07
N PRO A 80 -12.41 -5.88 -1.82
CA PRO A 80 -12.55 -7.14 -2.56
C PRO A 80 -11.50 -7.26 -3.67
N LYS A 81 -11.30 -8.50 -4.13
CA LYS A 81 -10.43 -8.77 -5.29
C LYS A 81 -10.88 -7.94 -6.49
N GLY A 82 -9.92 -7.35 -7.19
CA GLY A 82 -10.15 -6.63 -8.44
C GLY A 82 -10.70 -5.21 -8.30
N VAL A 83 -10.96 -4.73 -7.09
CA VAL A 83 -11.48 -3.38 -6.89
C VAL A 83 -10.33 -2.39 -6.79
N VAL A 84 -10.41 -1.30 -7.53
CA VAL A 84 -9.41 -0.22 -7.50
C VAL A 84 -9.44 0.48 -6.16
N HIS A 85 -8.27 0.63 -5.54
CA HIS A 85 -8.15 1.23 -4.20
C HIS A 85 -6.82 1.98 -4.03
N GLY A 86 -6.77 2.82 -3.01
CA GLY A 86 -5.56 3.56 -2.64
C GLY A 86 -5.73 4.23 -1.30
N PHE A 87 -4.62 4.66 -0.72
CA PHE A 87 -4.58 5.32 0.59
C PHE A 87 -3.86 6.65 0.51
N SER A 88 -4.27 7.57 1.39
CA SER A 88 -3.60 8.86 1.54
C SER A 88 -3.79 9.37 2.97
N ASN A 89 -2.94 10.32 3.35
CA ASN A 89 -3.08 11.00 4.63
C ASN A 89 -3.10 12.53 4.39
N PRO A 90 -4.27 13.12 4.18
CA PRO A 90 -4.38 14.58 3.99
C PRO A 90 -4.35 15.34 5.32
N TYR A 91 -4.17 14.66 6.43
CA TYR A 91 -4.21 15.25 7.76
C TYR A 91 -2.81 15.60 8.28
N ASP A 92 -2.73 16.13 9.48
CA ASP A 92 -1.49 16.66 10.07
C ASP A 92 -0.84 15.72 11.09
N HIS A 93 -1.35 14.50 11.22
CA HIS A 93 -0.79 13.46 12.08
C HIS A 93 -0.44 12.22 11.27
N PRO A 94 0.62 11.48 11.65
CA PRO A 94 0.89 10.18 10.99
C PRO A 94 -0.27 9.22 11.19
N ALA A 95 -0.56 8.41 10.17
CA ALA A 95 -1.52 7.32 10.26
C ALA A 95 -0.75 6.00 10.25
N ARG A 96 -1.07 5.10 11.17
CA ARG A 96 -0.50 3.77 11.23
C ARG A 96 -1.61 2.75 11.19
N VAL A 97 -1.52 1.84 10.23
CA VAL A 97 -2.55 0.83 9.99
C VAL A 97 -1.94 -0.55 9.86
N LEU A 98 -2.74 -1.56 10.15
CA LEU A 98 -2.40 -2.95 9.91
C LEU A 98 -3.08 -3.38 8.62
N VAL A 99 -2.31 -4.00 7.72
CA VAL A 99 -2.81 -4.44 6.41
C VAL A 99 -2.63 -5.95 6.29
N VAL A 100 -3.70 -6.61 5.88
CA VAL A 100 -3.72 -8.05 5.61
C VAL A 100 -4.10 -8.25 4.14
N ASN A 101 -3.28 -8.99 3.41
CA ASN A 101 -3.59 -9.43 2.03
C ASN A 101 -3.72 -10.94 2.00
N THR A 102 -4.70 -11.44 1.25
CA THR A 102 -4.87 -12.88 1.08
C THR A 102 -5.28 -13.23 -0.36
N PRO A 103 -4.44 -13.99 -1.12
CA PRO A 103 -3.05 -14.31 -0.77
C PRO A 103 -2.18 -13.05 -0.70
N ASP A 104 -1.00 -13.17 -0.11
CA ASP A 104 -0.11 -12.02 0.06
C ASP A 104 0.50 -11.55 -1.26
N VAL A 105 0.66 -10.23 -1.39
CA VAL A 105 1.43 -9.63 -2.48
C VAL A 105 2.93 -9.89 -2.27
N GLY A 106 3.38 -9.85 -1.03
CA GLY A 106 4.75 -10.15 -0.64
C GLY A 106 5.62 -8.92 -0.42
N ALA A 107 6.56 -9.07 0.50
CA ALA A 107 7.48 -7.98 0.86
C ALA A 107 8.38 -7.58 -0.31
N GLN A 108 8.71 -8.51 -1.19
CA GLN A 108 9.63 -8.22 -2.30
C GLN A 108 9.06 -7.17 -3.26
N TYR A 109 7.73 -7.16 -3.47
CA TYR A 109 7.09 -6.10 -4.24
C TYR A 109 7.43 -4.72 -3.67
N PHE A 110 7.26 -4.55 -2.37
CA PHE A 110 7.53 -3.27 -1.72
C PHE A 110 9.02 -2.91 -1.74
N ARG A 111 9.91 -3.89 -1.62
CA ARG A 111 11.35 -3.67 -1.75
C ARG A 111 11.73 -3.19 -3.13
N ASP A 112 11.13 -3.77 -4.18
CA ASP A 112 11.40 -3.37 -5.55
C ASP A 112 10.89 -1.95 -5.82
N VAL A 113 9.71 -1.60 -5.31
CA VAL A 113 9.20 -0.23 -5.42
C VAL A 113 10.10 0.75 -4.65
N ALA A 114 10.53 0.38 -3.45
CA ALA A 114 11.43 1.20 -2.63
C ALA A 114 12.71 1.52 -3.38
N GLU A 115 13.31 0.53 -4.03
CA GLU A 115 14.52 0.71 -4.81
C GLU A 115 14.29 1.63 -6.02
N ALA A 116 13.12 1.51 -6.66
CA ALA A 116 12.78 2.31 -7.84
C ALA A 116 12.55 3.79 -7.53
N VAL A 117 12.11 4.13 -6.31
CA VAL A 117 11.86 5.53 -5.91
C VAL A 117 13.01 6.14 -5.11
N LYS A 118 14.07 5.38 -4.87
CA LYS A 118 15.22 5.82 -4.09
C LYS A 118 16.05 6.84 -4.85
N GLY A 119 16.55 7.84 -4.13
CA GLY A 119 17.43 8.86 -4.70
C GLY A 119 16.72 10.17 -5.02
N PRO A 120 17.48 11.20 -5.44
CA PRO A 120 16.94 12.55 -5.62
C PRO A 120 16.14 12.75 -6.91
N ALA A 121 16.28 11.85 -7.88
CA ALA A 121 15.55 11.96 -9.14
C ALA A 121 14.08 11.60 -8.96
N ALA A 122 13.21 12.24 -9.74
CA ALA A 122 11.79 11.88 -9.76
C ALA A 122 11.64 10.42 -10.20
N PRO A 123 10.77 9.64 -9.53
CA PRO A 123 10.54 8.25 -9.95
C PRO A 123 10.04 8.17 -11.38
N ASP A 124 10.49 7.14 -12.11
CA ASP A 124 10.01 6.86 -13.45
C ASP A 124 8.66 6.13 -13.35
N PRO A 125 7.53 6.74 -13.77
CA PRO A 125 6.23 6.09 -13.68
C PRO A 125 6.16 4.76 -14.43
N ALA A 126 6.84 4.66 -15.57
CA ALA A 126 6.83 3.42 -16.37
C ALA A 126 7.50 2.27 -15.60
N ARG A 127 8.58 2.55 -14.88
CA ARG A 127 9.27 1.55 -14.06
C ARG A 127 8.38 1.08 -12.90
N ILE A 128 7.71 2.01 -12.23
CA ILE A 128 6.79 1.67 -11.12
C ILE A 128 5.65 0.81 -11.65
N MET A 129 5.05 1.17 -12.77
CA MET A 129 3.96 0.39 -13.35
C MET A 129 4.41 -1.01 -13.79
N ALA A 130 5.63 -1.13 -14.32
CA ALA A 130 6.17 -2.43 -14.69
C ALA A 130 6.37 -3.33 -13.46
N ILE A 131 6.86 -2.78 -12.35
CA ILE A 131 6.99 -3.51 -11.08
C ILE A 131 5.61 -3.97 -10.61
N MET A 132 4.63 -3.07 -10.60
CA MET A 132 3.27 -3.42 -10.18
C MET A 132 2.73 -4.61 -10.97
N ARG A 133 2.82 -4.54 -12.31
CA ARG A 133 2.34 -5.62 -13.18
C ARG A 133 3.07 -6.94 -12.94
N HIS A 134 4.38 -6.86 -12.68
CA HIS A 134 5.19 -8.06 -12.40
C HIS A 134 4.66 -8.83 -11.18
N TYR A 135 4.14 -8.12 -10.18
CA TYR A 135 3.59 -8.73 -8.96
C TYR A 135 2.07 -8.87 -8.99
N GLY A 136 1.46 -8.71 -10.17
CA GLY A 136 0.03 -8.93 -10.32
C GLY A 136 -0.87 -7.77 -9.96
N LEU A 137 -0.28 -6.57 -9.77
CA LEU A 137 -1.07 -5.36 -9.54
C LEU A 137 -1.34 -4.67 -10.88
N THR A 138 -2.55 -4.16 -11.03
CA THR A 138 -2.94 -3.38 -12.21
C THR A 138 -3.06 -1.91 -11.82
N PRO A 139 -2.14 -1.05 -12.30
CA PRO A 139 -2.27 0.38 -12.03
C PRO A 139 -3.55 0.93 -12.62
N ALA A 140 -4.25 1.78 -11.87
CA ALA A 140 -5.40 2.49 -12.41
C ALA A 140 -4.89 3.58 -13.35
N MET A 141 -5.43 3.60 -14.57
CA MET A 141 -5.10 4.66 -15.51
C MET A 141 -5.85 5.93 -15.12
N PRO A 142 -5.20 7.11 -15.17
CA PRO A 142 -5.92 8.34 -14.98
C PRO A 142 -7.00 8.47 -16.07
N ALA A 143 -8.14 9.07 -15.69
CA ALA A 143 -9.19 9.32 -16.66
C ALA A 143 -8.62 10.17 -17.80
N PRO A 144 -8.97 9.89 -19.07
CA PRO A 144 -8.52 10.73 -20.17
C PRO A 144 -9.04 12.16 -19.95
N PRO A 145 -8.24 13.17 -20.30
CA PRO A 145 -8.70 14.53 -20.16
C PRO A 145 -9.96 14.72 -21.00
N SER A 146 -10.98 15.34 -20.37
CA SER A 146 -12.20 15.71 -21.10
C SER A 146 -11.82 16.78 -22.13
N GLY A 147 -11.80 16.37 -23.36
CA GLY A 147 -11.45 17.23 -24.47
C GLY A 147 -12.60 18.12 -24.92
#